data_5323dbbd59fc355ce2bc92417eedf714
#
_entry.id   5323dbbd59fc355ce2bc92417eedf714
#
_cell.length_a   1.000
_cell.length_b   1.000
_cell.length_c   1.000
_cell.angle_alpha   90.00
_cell.angle_beta   90.00
_cell.angle_gamma   90.00
#
_symmetry.space_group_name_H-M   'P 1'
#
loop_
_entity.id
_entity.type
_entity.pdbx_description
1 polymer ?
#
loop_
_entity_poly.entity_id
_entity_poly.type
_entity_poly.pdbx_seq_one_letter_code
_entity_poly.pdbx_strand_id
1 'polypeptide(L)'
;DRLYTLNPNTKRVFIMIGVNDIMRGDSEDIVFENYKKIIKFFQDKNIEVVIQATLYIRESRKQNFNPKIEKLNQKLEEFAKSNKIVFINLNPIFAPQKILLKSFTKDDLHLNADAYQLWIETLKKLKY
;
A
#
# COMPACT_ATOMS: atom_id res chain seq x y z
N ASP A 1 0.17 5.89 -6.95
CA ASP A 1 1.58 5.90 -6.54
C ASP A 1 1.78 6.90 -5.42
N ARG A 2 2.10 6.37 -4.23
CA ARG A 2 2.16 7.22 -3.04
C ARG A 2 3.37 6.90 -2.20
N LEU A 3 4.16 7.94 -1.94
CA LEU A 3 5.30 7.90 -1.04
C LEU A 3 5.06 8.91 0.08
N TYR A 4 5.19 8.47 1.31
CA TYR A 4 4.93 9.33 2.46
C TYR A 4 6.09 9.26 3.44
N THR A 5 6.45 10.44 3.97
CA THR A 5 7.34 10.54 5.13
C THR A 5 6.54 11.12 6.28
N LEU A 6 6.47 10.40 7.40
CA LEU A 6 5.75 10.88 8.59
C LEU A 6 6.53 11.96 9.31
N ASN A 7 7.83 11.86 9.30
CA ASN A 7 8.70 12.83 9.96
C ASN A 7 9.99 12.96 9.14
N PRO A 8 10.27 14.14 8.59
CA PRO A 8 11.48 14.35 7.78
C PRO A 8 12.77 14.04 8.52
N ASN A 9 12.77 14.15 9.85
CA ASN A 9 13.97 13.95 10.67
C ASN A 9 14.24 12.47 10.96
N THR A 10 13.26 11.58 10.79
CA THR A 10 13.43 10.15 11.06
C THR A 10 13.99 9.36 9.89
N LYS A 11 14.04 9.95 8.70
CA LYS A 11 14.49 9.27 7.47
C LYS A 11 13.77 7.93 7.27
N ARG A 12 12.47 7.94 7.38
CA ARG A 12 11.61 6.77 7.18
C ARG A 12 10.58 7.09 6.11
N VAL A 13 10.37 6.17 5.19
CA VAL A 13 9.37 6.34 4.13
C VAL A 13 8.41 5.15 4.13
N PHE A 14 7.12 5.46 3.95
CA PHE A 14 6.07 4.46 3.77
C PHE A 14 5.74 4.38 2.29
N ILE A 15 5.79 3.17 1.74
CA ILE A 15 5.55 2.96 0.32
C ILE A 15 4.25 2.18 0.13
N MET A 16 3.31 2.78 -0.60
CA MET A 16 2.08 2.13 -1.05
C MET A 16 1.82 2.60 -2.47
N ILE A 17 2.03 1.73 -3.44
CA ILE A 17 1.88 2.04 -4.87
C ILE A 17 1.15 0.91 -5.57
N GLY A 18 0.82 1.11 -6.83
CA GLY A 18 0.45 0.04 -7.75
C GLY A 18 -1.00 -0.04 -8.16
N VAL A 19 -1.93 0.61 -7.45
CA VAL A 19 -3.36 0.54 -7.81
C VAL A 19 -3.57 1.05 -9.23
N ASN A 20 -3.03 2.23 -9.55
CA ASN A 20 -3.19 2.79 -10.88
C ASN A 20 -2.55 1.93 -11.97
N ASP A 21 -1.39 1.35 -11.68
CA ASP A 21 -0.69 0.49 -12.63
C ASP A 21 -1.50 -0.78 -12.92
N ILE A 22 -2.06 -1.39 -11.89
CA ILE A 22 -2.91 -2.57 -12.03
C ILE A 22 -4.16 -2.23 -12.84
N MET A 23 -4.75 -1.08 -12.59
CA MET A 23 -5.94 -0.63 -13.31
C MET A 23 -5.65 -0.34 -14.78
N ARG A 24 -4.42 0.06 -15.11
CA ARG A 24 -4.00 0.26 -16.50
C ARG A 24 -3.65 -1.03 -17.22
N GLY A 25 -3.71 -2.18 -16.53
CA GLY A 25 -3.46 -3.48 -17.12
C GLY A 25 -2.10 -4.09 -16.82
N ASP A 26 -1.27 -3.44 -16.01
CA ASP A 26 0.01 -4.02 -15.61
C ASP A 26 -0.21 -5.24 -14.72
N SER A 27 0.67 -6.22 -14.86
CA SER A 27 0.61 -7.40 -14.01
C SER A 27 1.14 -7.09 -12.62
N GLU A 28 0.75 -7.93 -11.64
CA GLU A 28 1.28 -7.82 -10.28
C GLU A 28 2.80 -8.02 -10.25
N ASP A 29 3.36 -8.76 -11.20
CA ASP A 29 4.81 -8.95 -11.27
C ASP A 29 5.53 -7.65 -11.66
N ILE A 30 4.99 -6.90 -12.61
CA ILE A 30 5.57 -5.61 -13.01
C ILE A 30 5.53 -4.62 -11.85
N VAL A 31 4.40 -4.55 -11.16
CA VAL A 31 4.24 -3.67 -10.00
C VAL A 31 5.20 -4.07 -8.88
N PHE A 32 5.34 -5.37 -8.63
CA PHE A 32 6.27 -5.88 -7.63
C PHE A 32 7.71 -5.48 -7.94
N GLU A 33 8.13 -5.58 -9.21
CA GLU A 33 9.46 -5.15 -9.62
C GLU A 33 9.67 -3.65 -9.39
N ASN A 34 8.63 -2.85 -9.62
CA ASN A 34 8.69 -1.42 -9.34
C ASN A 34 8.86 -1.13 -7.85
N TYR A 35 8.15 -1.87 -6.98
CA TYR A 35 8.35 -1.78 -5.53
C TYR A 35 9.82 -2.04 -5.16
N LYS A 36 10.40 -3.10 -5.71
CA LYS A 36 11.79 -3.45 -5.38
C LYS A 36 12.77 -2.35 -5.79
N LYS A 37 12.54 -1.73 -6.95
CA LYS A 37 13.39 -0.63 -7.41
C LYS A 37 13.30 0.59 -6.51
N ILE A 38 12.08 0.95 -6.09
CA ILE A 38 11.86 2.08 -5.20
C ILE A 38 12.46 1.81 -3.82
N ILE A 39 12.27 0.61 -3.31
CA ILE A 39 12.83 0.21 -2.01
C ILE A 39 14.35 0.33 -2.05
N LYS A 40 14.99 -0.19 -3.08
CA LYS A 40 16.44 -0.11 -3.21
C LYS A 40 16.92 1.33 -3.28
N PHE A 41 16.20 2.17 -4.02
CA PHE A 41 16.53 3.60 -4.13
C PHE A 41 16.63 4.26 -2.75
N PHE A 42 15.65 4.01 -1.89
CA PHE A 42 15.64 4.60 -0.55
C PHE A 42 16.67 3.94 0.38
N GLN A 43 16.84 2.63 0.29
CA GLN A 43 17.83 1.92 1.09
C GLN A 43 19.26 2.39 0.77
N ASP A 44 19.55 2.64 -0.50
CA ASP A 44 20.85 3.17 -0.92
C ASP A 44 21.13 4.56 -0.35
N LYS A 45 20.08 5.27 0.06
CA LYS A 45 20.20 6.58 0.71
C LYS A 45 20.14 6.49 2.24
N ASN A 46 20.21 5.28 2.79
CA ASN A 46 20.09 5.02 4.23
C ASN A 46 18.74 5.49 4.81
N ILE A 47 17.68 5.40 4.01
CA ILE A 47 16.32 5.72 4.45
C ILE A 47 15.61 4.41 4.78
N GLU A 48 15.05 4.32 5.99
CA GLU A 48 14.27 3.16 6.40
C GLU A 48 12.99 3.08 5.56
N VAL A 49 12.70 1.89 5.06
CA VAL A 49 11.51 1.65 4.24
C VAL A 49 10.53 0.82 5.04
N VAL A 50 9.26 1.26 5.03
CA VAL A 50 8.13 0.48 5.52
C VAL A 50 7.24 0.22 4.32
N ILE A 51 7.00 -1.05 4.02
CA ILE A 51 6.10 -1.44 2.93
C ILE A 51 4.70 -1.50 3.49
N GLN A 52 3.79 -0.74 2.89
CA GLN A 52 2.38 -0.84 3.20
C GLN A 52 1.70 -1.63 2.10
N ALA A 53 0.90 -2.62 2.48
CA ALA A 53 0.11 -3.40 1.53
C ALA A 53 -0.78 -2.47 0.71
N THR A 54 -0.87 -2.74 -0.60
CA THR A 54 -1.76 -2.01 -1.48
C THR A 54 -3.20 -2.25 -1.03
N LEU A 55 -3.96 -1.19 -0.85
CA LEU A 55 -5.35 -1.30 -0.40
C LEU A 55 -6.22 -1.82 -1.53
N TYR A 56 -7.18 -2.67 -1.17
CA TYR A 56 -8.22 -3.08 -2.10
C TYR A 56 -9.05 -1.87 -2.51
N ILE A 57 -9.62 -1.93 -3.69
CA ILE A 57 -10.55 -0.90 -4.18
C ILE A 57 -11.98 -1.40 -4.01
N ARG A 58 -12.93 -0.47 -4.15
CA ARG A 58 -14.34 -0.83 -4.18
C ARG A 58 -14.72 -1.03 -5.65
N GLU A 59 -14.80 -2.29 -6.05
CA GLU A 59 -15.15 -2.64 -7.42
C GLU A 59 -16.65 -2.54 -7.61
N SER A 60 -17.08 -1.61 -8.46
CA SER A 60 -18.49 -1.38 -8.75
C SER A 60 -18.91 -1.92 -10.10
N ARG A 61 -18.01 -2.52 -10.86
CA ARG A 61 -18.27 -2.96 -12.24
C ARG A 61 -17.55 -4.27 -12.57
N LYS A 62 -17.63 -4.67 -13.84
CA LYS A 62 -17.15 -5.95 -14.36
C LYS A 62 -15.64 -6.20 -14.27
N GLN A 63 -14.85 -5.21 -13.91
CA GLN A 63 -13.40 -5.37 -13.81
C GLN A 63 -13.04 -5.81 -12.39
N ASN A 64 -12.21 -6.81 -12.30
CA ASN A 64 -11.88 -7.43 -11.03
C ASN A 64 -10.38 -7.27 -10.75
N PHE A 65 -9.99 -6.16 -10.15
CA PHE A 65 -8.60 -5.86 -9.85
C PHE A 65 -8.14 -6.39 -8.50
N ASN A 66 -9.06 -6.59 -7.55
CA ASN A 66 -8.71 -6.99 -6.19
C ASN A 66 -7.95 -8.32 -6.11
N PRO A 67 -8.24 -9.35 -6.93
CA PRO A 67 -7.40 -10.55 -6.93
C PRO A 67 -5.94 -10.28 -7.30
N LYS A 68 -5.68 -9.36 -8.22
CA LYS A 68 -4.31 -8.96 -8.55
C LYS A 68 -3.64 -8.23 -7.39
N ILE A 69 -4.39 -7.36 -6.70
CA ILE A 69 -3.91 -6.67 -5.51
C ILE A 69 -3.56 -7.68 -4.43
N GLU A 70 -4.39 -8.69 -4.22
CA GLU A 70 -4.13 -9.75 -3.26
C GLU A 70 -2.82 -10.48 -3.56
N LYS A 71 -2.60 -10.86 -4.82
CA LYS A 71 -1.37 -11.52 -5.23
C LYS A 71 -0.15 -10.63 -5.04
N LEU A 72 -0.28 -9.34 -5.38
CA LEU A 72 0.79 -8.37 -5.16
C LEU A 72 1.15 -8.30 -3.68
N ASN A 73 0.15 -8.19 -2.81
CA ASN A 73 0.38 -8.09 -1.38
C ASN A 73 1.04 -9.34 -0.80
N GLN A 74 0.70 -10.52 -1.29
CA GLN A 74 1.37 -11.75 -0.90
C GLN A 74 2.86 -11.72 -1.25
N LYS A 75 3.19 -11.26 -2.45
CA LYS A 75 4.59 -11.12 -2.88
C LYS A 75 5.33 -10.09 -2.03
N LEU A 76 4.69 -8.98 -1.72
CA LEU A 76 5.28 -7.93 -0.88
C LEU A 76 5.54 -8.43 0.55
N GLU A 77 4.61 -9.17 1.12
CA GLU A 77 4.78 -9.73 2.46
C GLU A 77 5.94 -10.70 2.53
N GLU A 78 6.03 -11.61 1.56
CA GLU A 78 7.15 -12.56 1.49
C GLU A 78 8.48 -11.86 1.30
N PHE A 79 8.52 -10.87 0.43
CA PHE A 79 9.72 -10.06 0.19
C PHE A 79 10.16 -9.34 1.46
N ALA A 80 9.20 -8.74 2.17
CA ALA A 80 9.49 -8.02 3.40
C ALA A 80 10.08 -8.96 4.47
N LYS A 81 9.50 -10.15 4.63
CA LYS A 81 10.04 -11.14 5.57
C LYS A 81 11.45 -11.56 5.22
N SER A 82 11.71 -11.83 3.95
CA SER A 82 13.03 -12.29 3.49
C SER A 82 14.10 -11.21 3.63
N ASN A 83 13.73 -9.95 3.59
CA ASN A 83 14.67 -8.82 3.63
C ASN A 83 14.61 -8.03 4.93
N LYS A 84 13.88 -8.52 5.93
CA LYS A 84 13.73 -7.89 7.25
C LYS A 84 13.21 -6.45 7.14
N ILE A 85 12.26 -6.24 6.25
CA ILE A 85 11.59 -4.96 6.06
C ILE A 85 10.24 -5.02 6.75
N VAL A 86 9.84 -3.93 7.42
CA VAL A 86 8.53 -3.85 8.07
C VAL A 86 7.43 -3.83 7.01
N PHE A 87 6.42 -4.67 7.19
CA PHE A 87 5.26 -4.74 6.31
C PHE A 87 3.99 -4.46 7.13
N ILE A 88 3.21 -3.50 6.68
CA ILE A 88 1.96 -3.12 7.34
C ILE A 88 0.81 -3.38 6.39
N ASN A 89 -0.21 -4.09 6.86
CA ASN A 89 -1.42 -4.34 6.09
C ASN A 89 -2.62 -3.70 6.80
N LEU A 90 -3.15 -2.64 6.23
CA LEU A 90 -4.32 -1.95 6.76
C LEU A 90 -5.63 -2.42 6.10
N ASN A 91 -5.59 -3.38 5.20
CA ASN A 91 -6.79 -3.92 4.56
C ASN A 91 -7.80 -4.49 5.57
N PRO A 92 -7.41 -5.13 6.69
CA PRO A 92 -8.40 -5.55 7.68
C PRO A 92 -9.25 -4.41 8.24
N ILE A 93 -8.71 -3.18 8.24
CA ILE A 93 -9.44 -2.00 8.73
C ILE A 93 -10.23 -1.35 7.60
N PHE A 94 -9.60 -1.11 6.45
CA PHE A 94 -10.23 -0.37 5.35
C PHE A 94 -11.05 -1.25 4.41
N ALA A 95 -10.73 -2.53 4.32
CA ALA A 95 -11.37 -3.45 3.39
C ALA A 95 -11.50 -4.84 4.02
N PRO A 96 -12.27 -5.00 5.11
CA PRO A 96 -12.32 -6.25 5.87
C PRO A 96 -12.85 -7.44 5.07
N GLN A 97 -13.59 -7.20 4.00
CA GLN A 97 -14.11 -8.23 3.12
C GLN A 97 -13.43 -8.22 1.75
N LYS A 98 -12.19 -7.72 1.70
CA LYS A 98 -11.39 -7.59 0.47
C LYS A 98 -12.00 -6.62 -0.54
N ILE A 99 -12.80 -5.69 -0.05
CA ILE A 99 -13.38 -4.60 -0.83
C ILE A 99 -13.31 -3.34 0.04
N LEU A 100 -12.82 -2.24 -0.52
CA LEU A 100 -12.73 -0.98 0.21
C LEU A 100 -14.10 -0.55 0.72
N LEU A 101 -14.20 -0.21 2.00
CA LEU A 101 -15.46 0.23 2.59
C LEU A 101 -15.95 1.52 1.95
N LYS A 102 -17.24 1.58 1.67
CA LYS A 102 -17.87 2.73 1.01
C LYS A 102 -17.68 4.02 1.80
N SER A 103 -17.65 3.94 3.12
CA SER A 103 -17.47 5.09 3.99
C SER A 103 -16.08 5.74 3.87
N PHE A 104 -15.11 5.05 3.26
CA PHE A 104 -13.74 5.54 3.14
C PHE A 104 -13.38 6.04 1.74
N THR A 105 -14.34 6.07 0.83
CA THR A 105 -14.08 6.49 -0.55
C THR A 105 -15.29 7.21 -1.14
N LYS A 106 -15.03 8.17 -2.04
CA LYS A 106 -16.08 8.85 -2.80
C LYS A 106 -16.17 8.32 -4.23
N ASP A 107 -15.05 7.85 -4.78
CA ASP A 107 -14.95 7.44 -6.18
C ASP A 107 -14.61 5.95 -6.34
N ASP A 108 -14.76 5.16 -5.28
CA ASP A 108 -14.48 3.72 -5.23
C ASP A 108 -13.00 3.35 -5.33
N LEU A 109 -12.13 4.33 -5.47
CA LEU A 109 -10.70 4.12 -5.67
C LEU A 109 -9.84 4.86 -4.65
N HIS A 110 -10.04 6.17 -4.52
CA HIS A 110 -9.21 7.00 -3.65
C HIS A 110 -9.82 7.10 -2.26
N LEU A 111 -8.94 7.20 -1.25
CA LEU A 111 -9.38 7.41 0.13
C LEU A 111 -9.90 8.82 0.31
N ASN A 112 -10.97 8.95 1.09
CA ASN A 112 -11.47 10.26 1.49
C ASN A 112 -10.71 10.79 2.72
N ALA A 113 -11.08 12.01 3.17
CA ALA A 113 -10.39 12.65 4.29
C ALA A 113 -10.49 11.84 5.59
N ASP A 114 -11.64 11.23 5.85
CA ASP A 114 -11.84 10.43 7.06
C ASP A 114 -10.94 9.19 7.06
N ALA A 115 -10.77 8.57 5.89
CA ALA A 115 -9.89 7.42 5.74
C ALA A 115 -8.43 7.81 5.98
N TYR A 116 -7.99 8.94 5.44
CA TYR A 116 -6.62 9.42 5.68
C TYR A 116 -6.38 9.72 7.15
N GLN A 117 -7.35 10.30 7.83
CA GLN A 117 -7.24 10.58 9.27
C GLN A 117 -7.09 9.27 10.06
N LEU A 118 -7.92 8.27 9.77
CA LEU A 118 -7.84 6.97 10.40
C LEU A 118 -6.49 6.29 10.11
N TRP A 119 -5.99 6.42 8.90
CA TRP A 119 -4.70 5.87 8.51
C TRP A 119 -3.58 6.46 9.35
N ILE A 120 -3.54 7.80 9.46
CA ILE A 120 -2.53 8.48 10.28
C ILE A 120 -2.61 8.04 11.74
N GLU A 121 -3.82 8.00 12.30
CA GLU A 121 -4.03 7.58 13.69
C GLU A 121 -3.59 6.13 13.92
N THR A 122 -3.87 5.25 12.97
CA THR A 122 -3.47 3.85 13.07
C THR A 122 -1.96 3.71 13.04
N LEU A 123 -1.26 4.43 12.17
CA LEU A 123 0.19 4.40 12.12
C LEU A 123 0.80 4.92 13.42
N LYS A 124 0.23 5.96 14.01
CA LYS A 124 0.70 6.49 15.30
C LYS A 124 0.54 5.45 16.41
N LYS A 125 -0.57 4.72 16.44
CA LYS A 125 -0.77 3.63 17.42
C LYS A 125 0.26 2.52 17.26
N LEU A 126 0.71 2.28 16.04
CA LEU A 126 1.77 1.31 15.75
C LEU A 126 3.17 1.89 15.97
N LYS A 127 3.26 3.12 16.46
CA LYS A 127 4.51 3.83 16.77
C LYS A 127 5.37 4.14 15.54
N TYR A 128 4.70 4.51 14.45
CA TYR A 128 5.40 4.97 13.25
C TYR A 128 5.27 6.46 12.94
#